data_39e69d33c0372819b6717ad2f88ec2b7
#
_entry.id   39e69d33c0372819b6717ad2f88ec2b7
#
_cell.length_a   1.000
_cell.length_b   1.000
_cell.length_c   1.000
_cell.angle_alpha   90.00
_cell.angle_beta   90.00
_cell.angle_gamma   90.00
#
_symmetry.space_group_name_H-M   'P 1'
#
loop_
_entity.id
_entity.type
_entity.pdbx_description
1 polymer ?
#
loop_
_entity_poly.entity_id
_entity_poly.type
_entity_poly.pdbx_seq_one_letter_code
_entity_poly.pdbx_strand_id
1 'polypeptide(L)'
;MFWKFSLSCFLGVRTNIYFWDIFLVPFRHGERIGFSYLVSQKYTGDTALVKVLRDSKMLEFNVKLSTHKRLISAHIKGRPPSYYIIAGFVFTSVSVPYLRSEYGKDYEFDAPVKLLDKHLHAMAQSVDEQLVVVSQVLVADINIGYEDIVNTQVLAFNNKPVKNLKSLASMVESCDDEYMKFDLEYEQIVVLKTSTAKATTSDILTTHCIPSAMSDDLRT
;
A
#
# COMPACT_ATOMS: atom_id res chain seq x y z
N MET A 1 -30.13 -26.41 6.49
CA MET A 1 -30.73 -25.42 7.38
C MET A 1 -30.27 -24.04 6.89
N PHE A 2 -31.14 -23.35 6.12
CA PHE A 2 -30.76 -22.05 5.51
C PHE A 2 -30.96 -20.92 6.54
N TRP A 3 -29.84 -20.32 6.99
CA TRP A 3 -29.91 -19.13 7.82
C TRP A 3 -30.03 -17.88 6.92
N LYS A 4 -31.17 -17.19 7.04
CA LYS A 4 -31.35 -15.86 6.42
C LYS A 4 -30.72 -14.83 7.35
N PHE A 5 -29.67 -14.18 6.88
CA PHE A 5 -29.07 -13.04 7.59
C PHE A 5 -29.72 -11.75 7.07
N SER A 6 -30.37 -11.01 7.95
CA SER A 6 -30.82 -9.65 7.68
C SER A 6 -29.90 -8.68 8.40
N LEU A 7 -29.03 -7.98 7.68
CA LEU A 7 -28.19 -6.93 8.21
C LEU A 7 -28.95 -5.60 8.03
N SER A 8 -29.59 -5.13 9.08
CA SER A 8 -30.15 -3.77 9.11
C SER A 8 -29.03 -2.80 9.47
N CYS A 9 -28.37 -2.21 8.48
CA CYS A 9 -27.39 -1.16 8.70
C CYS A 9 -28.08 0.21 8.58
N PHE A 10 -28.31 0.88 9.71
CA PHE A 10 -28.67 2.29 9.74
C PHE A 10 -27.41 3.10 9.41
N LEU A 11 -27.30 3.60 8.20
CA LEU A 11 -26.25 4.53 7.79
C LEU A 11 -26.76 5.96 7.87
N GLY A 12 -26.49 6.62 9.00
CA GLY A 12 -26.44 8.07 9.10
C GLY A 12 -24.97 8.47 9.31
N VAL A 13 -24.43 9.26 8.35
CA VAL A 13 -23.23 10.12 8.49
C VAL A 13 -21.87 9.42 8.53
N ARG A 14 -20.98 9.87 7.60
CA ARG A 14 -19.55 9.63 7.51
C ARG A 14 -18.84 9.76 8.87
N THR A 15 -18.52 8.63 9.46
CA THR A 15 -17.42 8.51 10.41
C THR A 15 -16.84 7.12 10.25
N ASN A 16 -15.53 7.02 10.04
CA ASN A 16 -14.77 5.79 10.08
C ASN A 16 -14.77 5.25 11.51
N ILE A 17 -15.81 4.57 11.90
CA ILE A 17 -15.86 3.86 13.18
C ILE A 17 -15.76 2.38 12.84
N TYR A 18 -14.69 1.74 13.28
CA TYR A 18 -14.48 0.29 13.19
C TYR A 18 -15.47 -0.41 14.11
N PHE A 19 -16.62 -0.86 13.56
CA PHE A 19 -17.74 -1.43 14.30
C PHE A 19 -17.71 -2.97 14.37
N TRP A 20 -16.55 -3.61 14.33
CA TRP A 20 -16.47 -5.08 14.32
C TRP A 20 -16.89 -5.73 15.63
N ASP A 21 -16.82 -5.04 16.77
CA ASP A 21 -17.08 -5.62 18.10
C ASP A 21 -18.51 -5.43 18.61
N ILE A 22 -19.37 -4.68 17.92
CA ILE A 22 -20.70 -4.32 18.45
C ILE A 22 -21.84 -5.16 17.86
N PHE A 23 -21.65 -5.83 16.73
CA PHE A 23 -22.71 -6.64 16.12
C PHE A 23 -22.77 -8.03 16.76
N LEU A 24 -23.74 -8.20 17.66
CA LEU A 24 -24.07 -9.47 18.26
C LEU A 24 -25.22 -10.12 17.49
N VAL A 25 -25.06 -11.40 17.16
CA VAL A 25 -26.08 -12.22 16.51
C VAL A 25 -26.59 -13.29 17.47
N PRO A 26 -27.87 -13.72 17.36
CA PRO A 26 -28.41 -14.79 18.16
C PRO A 26 -27.62 -16.09 17.90
N PHE A 27 -27.23 -16.80 18.96
CA PHE A 27 -26.47 -18.04 18.86
C PHE A 27 -27.24 -19.25 19.44
N ARG A 28 -27.38 -19.36 20.73
CA ARG A 28 -28.10 -20.46 21.42
C ARG A 28 -28.89 -19.93 22.59
N HIS A 29 -30.08 -20.47 22.83
CA HIS A 29 -30.87 -20.26 24.07
C HIS A 29 -30.85 -18.81 24.60
N GLY A 30 -30.91 -17.81 23.72
CA GLY A 30 -30.87 -16.40 24.11
C GLY A 30 -29.46 -15.79 24.22
N GLU A 31 -28.41 -16.57 24.07
CA GLU A 31 -27.04 -16.07 23.97
C GLU A 31 -26.80 -15.34 22.66
N ARG A 32 -25.91 -14.36 22.70
CA ARG A 32 -25.48 -13.59 21.53
C ARG A 32 -23.98 -13.75 21.36
N ILE A 33 -23.54 -13.83 20.12
CA ILE A 33 -22.13 -13.96 19.74
C ILE A 33 -21.78 -12.90 18.70
N GLY A 34 -20.52 -12.49 18.63
CA GLY A 34 -20.05 -11.52 17.66
C GLY A 34 -20.30 -11.96 16.20
N PHE A 35 -20.64 -11.02 15.33
CA PHE A 35 -20.87 -11.28 13.90
C PHE A 35 -19.65 -11.96 13.24
N SER A 36 -18.44 -11.66 13.69
CA SER A 36 -17.20 -12.30 13.23
C SER A 36 -17.25 -13.83 13.31
N TYR A 37 -17.95 -14.40 14.29
CA TYR A 37 -18.14 -15.84 14.39
C TYR A 37 -18.88 -16.42 13.17
N LEU A 38 -19.90 -15.74 12.66
CA LEU A 38 -20.62 -16.20 11.47
C LEU A 38 -19.74 -16.18 10.22
N VAL A 39 -18.89 -15.15 10.11
CA VAL A 39 -17.93 -15.07 9.03
C VAL A 39 -16.89 -16.18 9.12
N SER A 40 -16.42 -16.51 10.33
CA SER A 40 -15.44 -17.57 10.57
C SER A 40 -15.95 -18.99 10.27
N GLN A 41 -17.28 -19.18 10.15
CA GLN A 41 -17.90 -20.45 9.73
C GLN A 41 -17.88 -20.68 8.20
N LYS A 42 -17.35 -19.72 7.44
CA LYS A 42 -17.24 -19.79 5.99
C LYS A 42 -15.81 -20.09 5.58
N TYR A 43 -15.66 -20.75 4.44
CA TYR A 43 -14.36 -21.06 3.85
C TYR A 43 -14.06 -20.18 2.64
N THR A 44 -12.78 -20.06 2.32
CA THR A 44 -12.34 -19.42 1.07
C THR A 44 -12.92 -20.21 -0.12
N GLY A 45 -13.56 -19.48 -1.05
CA GLY A 45 -14.26 -20.06 -2.21
C GLY A 45 -15.77 -20.19 -2.03
N ASP A 46 -16.29 -20.14 -0.79
CA ASP A 46 -17.73 -20.13 -0.53
C ASP A 46 -18.37 -18.84 -1.09
N THR A 47 -19.69 -18.91 -1.32
CA THR A 47 -20.50 -17.75 -1.64
C THR A 47 -21.37 -17.38 -0.44
N ALA A 48 -21.26 -16.13 0.02
CA ALA A 48 -22.10 -15.58 1.07
C ALA A 48 -23.19 -14.69 0.48
N LEU A 49 -24.46 -14.97 0.80
CA LEU A 49 -25.57 -14.08 0.48
C LEU A 49 -25.65 -12.97 1.54
N VAL A 50 -25.41 -11.73 1.13
CA VAL A 50 -25.49 -10.54 1.98
C VAL A 50 -26.72 -9.74 1.60
N LYS A 51 -27.62 -9.51 2.56
CA LYS A 51 -28.81 -8.65 2.40
C LYS A 51 -28.57 -7.33 3.12
N VAL A 52 -28.70 -6.23 2.39
CA VAL A 52 -28.44 -4.88 2.89
C VAL A 52 -29.70 -4.04 2.70
N LEU A 53 -30.12 -3.34 3.76
CA LEU A 53 -31.16 -2.31 3.66
C LEU A 53 -30.48 -0.96 3.42
N ARG A 54 -30.70 -0.37 2.22
CA ARG A 54 -30.21 0.95 1.83
C ARG A 54 -31.35 1.76 1.22
N ASP A 55 -31.57 3.00 1.68
CA ASP A 55 -32.63 3.89 1.21
C ASP A 55 -34.02 3.21 1.21
N SER A 56 -34.33 2.50 2.29
CA SER A 56 -35.56 1.70 2.48
C SER A 56 -35.76 0.59 1.44
N LYS A 57 -34.75 0.25 0.66
CA LYS A 57 -34.77 -0.86 -0.31
C LYS A 57 -33.86 -1.99 0.17
N MET A 58 -34.40 -3.23 0.07
CA MET A 58 -33.63 -4.43 0.36
C MET A 58 -32.81 -4.81 -0.87
N LEU A 59 -31.50 -4.84 -0.73
CA LEU A 59 -30.55 -5.26 -1.77
C LEU A 59 -29.95 -6.60 -1.37
N GLU A 60 -29.76 -7.51 -2.33
CA GLU A 60 -29.12 -8.81 -2.11
C GLU A 60 -27.85 -8.91 -2.95
N PHE A 61 -26.76 -9.32 -2.32
CA PHE A 61 -25.46 -9.51 -2.96
C PHE A 61 -24.96 -10.92 -2.70
N ASN A 62 -24.54 -11.61 -3.76
CA ASN A 62 -23.78 -12.85 -3.65
C ASN A 62 -22.28 -12.50 -3.66
N VAL A 63 -21.63 -12.61 -2.51
CA VAL A 63 -20.20 -12.30 -2.33
C VAL A 63 -19.41 -13.59 -2.32
N LYS A 64 -18.53 -13.78 -3.31
CA LYS A 64 -17.57 -14.89 -3.30
C LYS A 64 -16.46 -14.56 -2.31
N LEU A 65 -16.27 -15.42 -1.33
CA LEU A 65 -15.25 -15.25 -0.31
C LEU A 65 -13.88 -15.66 -0.88
N SER A 66 -12.93 -14.75 -0.84
CA SER A 66 -11.55 -14.98 -1.29
C SER A 66 -10.57 -14.58 -0.20
N THR A 67 -9.34 -15.09 -0.30
CA THR A 67 -8.25 -14.64 0.57
C THR A 67 -8.00 -13.16 0.36
N HIS A 68 -7.90 -12.45 1.46
CA HIS A 68 -7.59 -11.05 1.47
C HIS A 68 -6.10 -10.81 1.17
N LYS A 69 -5.81 -9.94 0.22
CA LYS A 69 -4.45 -9.50 -0.06
C LYS A 69 -4.21 -8.13 0.57
N ARG A 70 -3.36 -8.11 1.60
CA ARG A 70 -2.91 -6.86 2.22
C ARG A 70 -2.05 -6.07 1.23
N LEU A 71 -2.15 -4.74 1.26
CA LEU A 71 -1.33 -3.86 0.45
C LEU A 71 0.16 -4.02 0.80
N ILE A 72 0.48 -4.08 2.10
CA ILE A 72 1.83 -4.32 2.61
C ILE A 72 2.01 -5.83 2.83
N SER A 73 2.94 -6.43 2.10
CA SER A 73 3.22 -7.86 2.16
C SER A 73 3.89 -8.25 3.46
N ALA A 74 3.39 -9.32 4.12
CA ALA A 74 4.02 -9.86 5.33
C ALA A 74 5.41 -10.48 5.05
N HIS A 75 5.64 -10.98 3.84
CA HIS A 75 6.87 -11.67 3.46
C HIS A 75 7.29 -11.32 2.03
N ILE A 76 8.60 -11.24 1.81
CA ILE A 76 9.22 -11.12 0.48
C ILE A 76 9.66 -12.48 -0.09
N LYS A 77 9.30 -13.59 0.58
CA LYS A 77 9.57 -14.99 0.18
C LYS A 77 11.06 -15.28 -0.08
N GLY A 78 11.95 -14.72 0.74
CA GLY A 78 13.40 -14.90 0.62
C GLY A 78 14.05 -14.22 -0.59
N ARG A 79 13.31 -13.44 -1.36
CA ARG A 79 13.88 -12.61 -2.45
C ARG A 79 14.55 -11.39 -1.86
N PRO A 80 15.61 -10.85 -2.51
CA PRO A 80 16.15 -9.54 -2.15
C PRO A 80 15.07 -8.45 -2.31
N PRO A 81 15.16 -7.35 -1.54
CA PRO A 81 14.27 -6.21 -1.71
C PRO A 81 14.38 -5.62 -3.11
N SER A 82 13.23 -5.30 -3.71
CA SER A 82 13.18 -4.60 -4.98
C SER A 82 13.45 -3.11 -4.75
N TYR A 83 14.27 -2.50 -5.60
CA TYR A 83 14.58 -1.08 -5.54
C TYR A 83 14.75 -0.45 -6.92
N TYR A 84 14.53 0.86 -6.98
CA TYR A 84 14.78 1.70 -8.14
C TYR A 84 15.43 3.03 -7.70
N ILE A 85 16.46 3.47 -8.41
CA ILE A 85 17.23 4.67 -8.07
C ILE A 85 17.26 5.61 -9.27
N ILE A 86 16.90 6.89 -9.05
CA ILE A 86 17.05 7.97 -10.01
C ILE A 86 17.50 9.24 -9.27
N ALA A 87 18.53 9.93 -9.76
CA ALA A 87 19.08 11.16 -9.17
C ALA A 87 19.34 11.08 -7.65
N GLY A 88 19.68 9.88 -7.14
CA GLY A 88 19.91 9.62 -5.72
C GLY A 88 18.66 9.25 -4.91
N PHE A 89 17.45 9.43 -5.43
CA PHE A 89 16.26 8.95 -4.76
C PHE A 89 16.13 7.45 -4.88
N VAL A 90 16.06 6.76 -3.74
CA VAL A 90 15.90 5.31 -3.67
C VAL A 90 14.45 4.97 -3.39
N PHE A 91 13.79 4.36 -4.35
CA PHE A 91 12.41 3.91 -4.24
C PHE A 91 12.35 2.42 -3.94
N THR A 92 11.47 2.02 -3.03
CA THR A 92 11.23 0.60 -2.70
C THR A 92 9.76 0.35 -2.42
N SER A 93 9.35 -0.93 -2.45
CA SER A 93 8.02 -1.34 -2.02
C SER A 93 8.01 -1.68 -0.54
N VAL A 94 7.04 -1.13 0.20
CA VAL A 94 6.91 -1.41 1.63
C VAL A 94 6.47 -2.86 1.87
N SER A 95 7.14 -3.51 2.81
CA SER A 95 6.84 -4.86 3.29
C SER A 95 7.12 -4.92 4.79
N VAL A 96 6.63 -5.97 5.48
CA VAL A 96 6.95 -6.16 6.90
C VAL A 96 8.46 -6.29 7.15
N PRO A 97 9.25 -7.03 6.34
CA PRO A 97 10.70 -6.99 6.44
C PRO A 97 11.31 -5.59 6.32
N TYR A 98 10.79 -4.75 5.42
CA TYR A 98 11.20 -3.36 5.29
C TYR A 98 10.90 -2.56 6.58
N LEU A 99 9.67 -2.64 7.11
CA LEU A 99 9.31 -1.95 8.35
C LEU A 99 10.20 -2.36 9.53
N ARG A 100 10.55 -3.65 9.61
CA ARG A 100 11.46 -4.15 10.63
C ARG A 100 12.91 -3.67 10.45
N SER A 101 13.34 -3.50 9.21
CA SER A 101 14.67 -2.95 8.91
C SER A 101 14.78 -1.49 9.32
N GLU A 102 13.74 -0.70 9.04
CA GLU A 102 13.74 0.75 9.29
C GLU A 102 13.44 1.11 10.75
N TYR A 103 12.49 0.41 11.39
CA TYR A 103 11.96 0.75 12.70
C TYR A 103 12.24 -0.32 13.77
N GLY A 104 13.00 -1.37 13.42
CA GLY A 104 13.31 -2.44 14.35
C GLY A 104 12.17 -3.45 14.57
N LYS A 105 12.35 -4.31 15.60
CA LYS A 105 11.37 -5.36 15.94
C LYS A 105 10.05 -4.80 16.43
N ASP A 106 10.08 -3.63 17.04
CA ASP A 106 8.93 -2.96 17.63
C ASP A 106 8.28 -1.94 16.65
N TYR A 107 8.47 -2.13 15.34
CA TYR A 107 7.98 -1.27 14.26
C TYR A 107 6.47 -0.95 14.37
N GLU A 108 5.69 -1.80 15.03
CA GLU A 108 4.25 -1.59 15.26
C GLU A 108 3.95 -0.38 16.18
N PHE A 109 4.96 0.12 16.89
CA PHE A 109 4.88 1.30 17.76
C PHE A 109 5.72 2.47 17.23
N ASP A 110 6.83 2.18 16.53
CA ASP A 110 7.84 3.19 16.15
C ASP A 110 7.64 3.73 14.74
N ALA A 111 6.97 2.96 13.86
CA ALA A 111 6.73 3.40 12.48
C ALA A 111 5.65 4.50 12.41
N PRO A 112 5.68 5.36 11.38
CA PRO A 112 4.69 6.41 11.19
C PRO A 112 3.25 5.87 11.19
N VAL A 113 2.36 6.55 11.94
CA VAL A 113 0.96 6.10 12.15
C VAL A 113 0.23 5.83 10.82
N LYS A 114 0.45 6.66 9.79
CA LYS A 114 -0.17 6.43 8.47
C LYS A 114 0.32 5.15 7.79
N LEU A 115 1.59 4.82 7.98
CA LEU A 115 2.17 3.60 7.43
C LEU A 115 1.64 2.36 8.16
N LEU A 116 1.48 2.47 9.48
CA LEU A 116 0.85 1.44 10.31
C LEU A 116 -0.62 1.24 9.97
N ASP A 117 -1.38 2.32 9.79
CA ASP A 117 -2.78 2.24 9.37
C ASP A 117 -2.90 1.51 8.02
N LYS A 118 -2.05 1.83 7.06
CA LYS A 118 -1.99 1.11 5.78
C LYS A 118 -1.57 -0.36 5.93
N HIS A 119 -0.64 -0.64 6.84
CA HIS A 119 -0.22 -2.02 7.13
C HIS A 119 -1.36 -2.86 7.70
N LEU A 120 -2.15 -2.30 8.62
CA LEU A 120 -3.20 -3.03 9.30
C LEU A 120 -4.50 -3.12 8.48
N HIS A 121 -4.82 -2.07 7.73
CA HIS A 121 -6.16 -1.89 7.18
C HIS A 121 -6.23 -1.77 5.66
N ALA A 122 -5.13 -1.38 4.98
CA ALA A 122 -5.17 -1.20 3.53
C ALA A 122 -5.16 -2.53 2.78
N MET A 123 -6.07 -2.61 1.81
CA MET A 123 -6.25 -3.75 0.92
C MET A 123 -5.74 -3.40 -0.47
N ALA A 124 -5.00 -4.32 -1.08
CA ALA A 124 -4.61 -4.16 -2.47
C ALA A 124 -5.84 -4.21 -3.38
N GLN A 125 -6.03 -3.18 -4.21
CA GLN A 125 -7.11 -3.09 -5.20
C GLN A 125 -6.87 -4.03 -6.39
N SER A 126 -5.60 -4.38 -6.62
CA SER A 126 -5.19 -5.32 -7.66
C SER A 126 -4.08 -6.25 -7.17
N VAL A 127 -3.84 -7.33 -7.92
CA VAL A 127 -2.85 -8.37 -7.54
C VAL A 127 -1.43 -7.83 -7.46
N ASP A 128 -1.11 -6.82 -8.25
CA ASP A 128 0.21 -6.23 -8.43
C ASP A 128 0.37 -4.86 -7.76
N GLU A 129 -0.63 -4.40 -6.99
CA GLU A 129 -0.54 -3.15 -6.26
C GLU A 129 0.43 -3.26 -5.08
N GLN A 130 1.26 -2.23 -4.92
CA GLN A 130 2.27 -2.12 -3.87
C GLN A 130 2.28 -0.69 -3.33
N LEU A 131 2.57 -0.54 -2.05
CA LEU A 131 2.89 0.75 -1.47
C LEU A 131 4.36 1.06 -1.80
N VAL A 132 4.60 2.12 -2.57
CA VAL A 132 5.95 2.57 -2.96
C VAL A 132 6.33 3.78 -2.12
N VAL A 133 7.54 3.76 -1.58
CA VAL A 133 8.11 4.87 -0.79
C VAL A 133 9.46 5.29 -1.33
N VAL A 134 9.82 6.56 -1.06
CA VAL A 134 11.22 6.99 -1.06
C VAL A 134 11.81 6.46 0.25
N SER A 135 12.73 5.50 0.19
CA SER A 135 13.35 4.93 1.40
C SER A 135 14.46 5.82 1.95
N GLN A 136 15.23 6.40 1.04
CA GLN A 136 16.32 7.32 1.38
C GLN A 136 16.70 8.16 0.17
N VAL A 137 17.47 9.23 0.41
CA VAL A 137 18.08 10.05 -0.63
C VAL A 137 19.59 9.94 -0.50
N LEU A 138 20.27 9.46 -1.56
CA LEU A 138 21.71 9.47 -1.69
C LEU A 138 22.15 10.88 -2.04
N VAL A 139 22.82 11.55 -1.11
CA VAL A 139 23.14 12.98 -1.24
C VAL A 139 24.01 13.26 -2.47
N ALA A 140 23.56 14.23 -3.29
CA ALA A 140 24.25 14.71 -4.46
C ALA A 140 23.77 16.15 -4.78
N ASP A 141 24.49 16.89 -5.60
CA ASP A 141 24.15 18.28 -5.93
C ASP A 141 22.74 18.45 -6.50
N ILE A 142 22.24 17.45 -7.23
CA ILE A 142 20.93 17.51 -7.88
C ILE A 142 19.76 17.39 -6.89
N ASN A 143 19.98 16.83 -5.73
CA ASN A 143 18.93 16.57 -4.74
C ASN A 143 19.10 17.37 -3.43
N ILE A 144 19.91 18.44 -3.47
CA ILE A 144 20.03 19.37 -2.36
C ILE A 144 18.67 19.95 -1.98
N GLY A 145 18.34 19.89 -0.69
CA GLY A 145 17.05 20.35 -0.13
C GLY A 145 15.97 19.26 -0.09
N TYR A 146 16.27 18.04 -0.55
CA TYR A 146 15.38 16.88 -0.49
C TYR A 146 15.93 15.75 0.42
N GLU A 147 17.02 15.97 1.12
CA GLU A 147 17.78 14.96 1.89
C GLU A 147 16.93 14.31 2.98
N ASP A 148 16.00 15.07 3.56
CA ASP A 148 15.13 14.63 4.65
C ASP A 148 13.89 13.86 4.19
N ILE A 149 13.71 13.66 2.87
CA ILE A 149 12.60 12.88 2.33
C ILE A 149 12.93 11.39 2.48
N VAL A 150 12.52 10.83 3.61
CA VAL A 150 12.68 9.41 3.91
C VAL A 150 11.36 8.76 4.30
N ASN A 151 11.19 7.50 3.95
CA ASN A 151 10.01 6.70 4.30
C ASN A 151 8.67 7.34 3.89
N THR A 152 8.70 8.21 2.86
CA THR A 152 7.54 8.95 2.37
C THR A 152 6.93 8.26 1.15
N GLN A 153 5.61 8.06 1.17
CA GLN A 153 4.90 7.39 0.06
C GLN A 153 4.92 8.24 -1.21
N VAL A 154 5.15 7.56 -2.34
CA VAL A 154 4.99 8.14 -3.68
C VAL A 154 3.56 7.89 -4.14
N LEU A 155 2.82 8.96 -4.40
CA LEU A 155 1.42 8.92 -4.82
C LEU A 155 1.28 8.93 -6.34
N ALA A 156 2.02 9.84 -7.00
CA ALA A 156 1.96 9.99 -8.44
C ALA A 156 3.31 10.41 -9.03
N PHE A 157 3.50 10.11 -10.31
CA PHE A 157 4.59 10.59 -11.15
C PHE A 157 4.01 11.31 -12.37
N ASN A 158 4.39 12.58 -12.60
CA ASN A 158 3.83 13.43 -13.65
C ASN A 158 2.30 13.34 -13.75
N ASN A 159 1.61 13.48 -12.60
CA ASN A 159 0.16 13.37 -12.41
C ASN A 159 -0.45 11.98 -12.74
N LYS A 160 0.36 10.95 -12.96
CA LYS A 160 -0.10 9.56 -13.14
C LYS A 160 0.07 8.81 -11.83
N PRO A 161 -0.98 8.15 -11.28
CA PRO A 161 -0.87 7.43 -10.01
C PRO A 161 0.13 6.27 -10.10
N VAL A 162 0.94 6.11 -9.05
CA VAL A 162 1.91 5.02 -8.93
C VAL A 162 1.22 3.79 -8.34
N LYS A 163 1.13 2.73 -9.12
CA LYS A 163 0.49 1.48 -8.73
C LYS A 163 1.44 0.52 -8.00
N ASN A 164 2.67 0.44 -8.46
CA ASN A 164 3.73 -0.41 -7.92
C ASN A 164 5.10 0.11 -8.37
N LEU A 165 6.15 -0.47 -7.81
CA LEU A 165 7.53 -0.05 -8.09
C LEU A 165 7.92 -0.22 -9.55
N LYS A 166 7.47 -1.31 -10.20
CA LYS A 166 7.74 -1.54 -11.63
C LYS A 166 7.07 -0.48 -12.51
N SER A 167 5.84 -0.09 -12.21
CA SER A 167 5.15 0.98 -12.94
C SER A 167 5.84 2.33 -12.77
N LEU A 168 6.34 2.64 -11.57
CA LEU A 168 7.12 3.84 -11.33
C LEU A 168 8.41 3.83 -12.16
N ALA A 169 9.21 2.77 -12.07
CA ALA A 169 10.44 2.63 -12.85
C ALA A 169 10.18 2.78 -14.35
N SER A 170 9.15 2.11 -14.88
CA SER A 170 8.80 2.22 -16.32
C SER A 170 8.38 3.63 -16.70
N MET A 171 7.61 4.33 -15.88
CA MET A 171 7.21 5.72 -16.17
C MET A 171 8.40 6.66 -16.16
N VAL A 172 9.35 6.50 -15.24
CA VAL A 172 10.55 7.33 -15.13
C VAL A 172 11.51 7.06 -16.30
N GLU A 173 11.77 5.79 -16.62
CA GLU A 173 12.66 5.43 -17.74
C GLU A 173 12.13 5.93 -19.10
N SER A 174 10.81 5.84 -19.32
CA SER A 174 10.15 6.31 -20.54
C SER A 174 9.80 7.81 -20.53
N CYS A 175 10.20 8.55 -19.48
CA CYS A 175 9.89 9.98 -19.39
C CYS A 175 10.80 10.80 -20.31
N ASP A 176 10.19 11.54 -21.25
CA ASP A 176 10.86 12.52 -22.13
C ASP A 176 10.44 13.96 -21.84
N ASP A 177 9.57 14.18 -20.81
CA ASP A 177 9.18 15.52 -20.36
C ASP A 177 10.41 16.28 -19.85
N GLU A 178 10.40 17.62 -19.93
CA GLU A 178 11.50 18.46 -19.45
C GLU A 178 11.79 18.25 -17.96
N TYR A 179 10.73 18.02 -17.17
CA TYR A 179 10.81 17.80 -15.73
C TYR A 179 10.10 16.52 -15.32
N MET A 180 10.71 15.81 -14.37
CA MET A 180 10.12 14.73 -13.60
C MET A 180 9.53 15.30 -12.33
N LYS A 181 8.24 15.06 -12.10
CA LYS A 181 7.53 15.47 -10.89
C LYS A 181 7.04 14.26 -10.13
N PHE A 182 7.46 14.13 -8.88
CA PHE A 182 6.97 13.11 -7.95
C PHE A 182 6.06 13.78 -6.92
N ASP A 183 4.80 13.38 -6.87
CA ASP A 183 3.86 13.80 -5.84
C ASP A 183 3.94 12.79 -4.70
N LEU A 184 4.30 13.27 -3.52
CA LEU A 184 4.52 12.46 -2.33
C LEU A 184 3.42 12.68 -1.30
N GLU A 185 3.39 11.84 -0.27
CA GLU A 185 2.52 12.05 0.89
C GLU A 185 2.90 13.37 1.60
N TYR A 186 1.99 13.91 2.41
CA TYR A 186 2.13 15.20 3.11
C TYR A 186 2.27 16.41 2.18
N GLU A 187 1.68 16.35 0.97
CA GLU A 187 1.73 17.40 -0.03
C GLU A 187 3.17 17.78 -0.47
N GLN A 188 4.12 16.89 -0.20
CA GLN A 188 5.49 17.09 -0.65
C GLN A 188 5.60 16.83 -2.15
N ILE A 189 6.43 17.60 -2.83
CA ILE A 189 6.65 17.49 -4.27
C ILE A 189 8.16 17.54 -4.51
N VAL A 190 8.65 16.57 -5.30
CA VAL A 190 10.02 16.57 -5.83
C VAL A 190 9.95 16.86 -7.32
N VAL A 191 10.72 17.85 -7.76
CA VAL A 191 10.83 18.21 -9.18
C VAL A 191 12.29 18.18 -9.60
N LEU A 192 12.59 17.39 -10.63
CA LEU A 192 13.94 17.24 -11.17
C LEU A 192 13.94 17.49 -12.67
N LYS A 193 15.00 18.12 -13.17
CA LYS A 193 15.19 18.23 -14.62
C LYS A 193 15.57 16.87 -15.20
N THR A 194 14.77 16.33 -16.12
CA THR A 194 14.86 14.95 -16.62
C THR A 194 16.25 14.63 -17.18
N SER A 195 16.79 15.50 -18.02
CA SER A 195 18.11 15.28 -18.62
C SER A 195 19.22 15.20 -17.57
N THR A 196 19.19 16.09 -16.57
CA THR A 196 20.16 16.12 -15.49
C THR A 196 20.02 14.90 -14.59
N ALA A 197 18.78 14.54 -14.20
CA ALA A 197 18.48 13.41 -13.35
C ALA A 197 18.99 12.08 -13.94
N LYS A 198 18.71 11.85 -15.23
CA LYS A 198 19.21 10.67 -15.95
C LYS A 198 20.74 10.65 -16.07
N ALA A 199 21.36 11.79 -16.39
CA ALA A 199 22.80 11.87 -16.56
C ALA A 199 23.59 11.66 -15.23
N THR A 200 23.13 12.28 -14.13
CA THR A 200 23.87 12.21 -12.85
C THR A 200 23.67 10.90 -12.10
N THR A 201 22.67 10.10 -12.46
CA THR A 201 22.37 8.84 -11.75
C THR A 201 23.57 7.89 -11.78
N SER A 202 24.28 7.73 -12.90
CA SER A 202 25.44 6.86 -13.02
C SER A 202 26.59 7.26 -12.09
N ASP A 203 26.83 8.57 -11.96
CA ASP A 203 27.91 9.11 -11.11
C ASP A 203 27.58 8.92 -9.63
N ILE A 204 26.30 9.12 -9.25
CA ILE A 204 25.80 8.88 -7.88
C ILE A 204 25.95 7.39 -7.52
N LEU A 205 25.55 6.47 -8.42
CA LEU A 205 25.71 5.04 -8.18
C LEU A 205 27.17 4.66 -7.97
N THR A 206 28.08 5.22 -8.78
CA THR A 206 29.52 4.98 -8.68
C THR A 206 30.07 5.49 -7.35
N THR A 207 29.69 6.72 -6.96
CA THR A 207 30.12 7.34 -5.70
C THR A 207 29.68 6.53 -4.48
N HIS A 208 28.49 5.95 -4.52
CA HIS A 208 27.93 5.14 -3.44
C HIS A 208 28.22 3.63 -3.58
N CYS A 209 29.06 3.21 -4.55
CA CYS A 209 29.40 1.82 -4.82
C CYS A 209 28.17 0.92 -5.07
N ILE A 210 27.14 1.45 -5.71
CA ILE A 210 25.90 0.72 -6.05
C ILE A 210 26.02 0.16 -7.46
N PRO A 211 25.91 -1.16 -7.67
CA PRO A 211 26.17 -1.78 -8.98
C PRO A 211 25.10 -1.50 -10.04
N SER A 212 23.88 -1.13 -9.65
CA SER A 212 22.77 -0.96 -10.57
C SER A 212 21.72 0.03 -10.05
N ALA A 213 21.12 0.79 -10.96
CA ALA A 213 20.01 1.69 -10.64
C ALA A 213 18.71 0.97 -10.27
N MET A 214 18.56 -0.31 -10.62
CA MET A 214 17.34 -1.07 -10.32
C MET A 214 17.68 -2.54 -10.04
N SER A 215 16.82 -3.16 -9.24
CA SER A 215 16.86 -4.59 -8.97
C SER A 215 16.48 -5.41 -10.20
N ASP A 216 16.98 -6.65 -10.31
CA ASP A 216 16.82 -7.50 -11.49
C ASP A 216 15.36 -7.84 -11.82
N ASP A 217 14.52 -7.94 -10.82
CA ASP A 217 13.08 -8.22 -10.98
C ASP A 217 12.28 -7.09 -11.64
N LEU A 218 12.83 -5.88 -11.70
CA LEU A 218 12.23 -4.76 -12.42
C LEU A 218 12.60 -4.70 -13.90
N ARG A 219 13.68 -5.41 -14.30
CA ARG A 219 14.18 -5.45 -15.69
C ARG A 219 13.41 -6.41 -16.60
N THR A 220 12.67 -7.34 -16.00
CA THR A 220 11.81 -8.33 -16.69
C THR A 220 10.36 -7.79 -16.82
#